data_e32f7432d20df8df1ee5454f3e89dad6
#
_entry.id   e32f7432d20df8df1ee5454f3e89dad6
#
_cell.length_a   1.000
_cell.length_b   1.000
_cell.length_c   1.000
_cell.angle_alpha   90.00
_cell.angle_beta   90.00
_cell.angle_gamma   90.00
#
_symmetry.space_group_name_H-M   'P 1'
#
loop_
_entity.id
_entity.type
_entity.pdbx_description
1 polymer ?
#
loop_
_entity_poly.entity_id
_entity_poly.type
_entity_poly.pdbx_seq_one_letter_code
_entity_poly.pdbx_strand_id
1 'polypeptide(L)'
;LTQVGIPNPERCAKQYPHELSGGMRQRVMIAMAMSCKPSVLIADEPTTALDVTIQAQILDLIKNLQEEMHAGIILITHDLGVVAEMADRVAVLYAGEVVEIGTAEQIFKNPRHPYTRSLLRSIPQLEDEASDDELYVIKGMVPSIKNLERKGCRFADRIPWVSEHSHEEEPMLHEVEEGHLVRCTCYKDFVFEGEDA
;
A
#
# COMPACT_ATOMS: atom_id res chain seq x y z
N LEU A 1 -20.72 -18.26 -6.52
CA LEU A 1 -20.03 -18.07 -7.79
C LEU A 1 -20.75 -17.07 -8.70
N THR A 2 -22.08 -17.06 -8.72
CA THR A 2 -22.87 -16.08 -9.52
C THR A 2 -22.60 -14.64 -9.10
N GLN A 3 -22.57 -14.34 -7.79
CA GLN A 3 -22.31 -13.00 -7.26
C GLN A 3 -20.93 -12.42 -7.64
N VAL A 4 -19.96 -13.29 -7.84
CA VAL A 4 -18.61 -12.86 -8.29
C VAL A 4 -18.45 -12.86 -9.82
N GLY A 5 -19.55 -13.04 -10.56
CA GLY A 5 -19.56 -12.93 -12.02
C GLY A 5 -18.87 -14.07 -12.75
N ILE A 6 -18.86 -15.29 -12.19
CA ILE A 6 -18.33 -16.47 -12.89
C ILE A 6 -19.35 -16.96 -13.92
N PRO A 7 -18.97 -17.08 -15.20
CA PRO A 7 -19.82 -17.65 -16.22
C PRO A 7 -20.00 -19.17 -15.99
N ASN A 8 -21.22 -19.67 -16.19
CA ASN A 8 -21.57 -21.08 -15.98
C ASN A 8 -21.13 -21.62 -14.60
N PRO A 9 -21.63 -21.08 -13.49
CA PRO A 9 -21.15 -21.37 -12.14
C PRO A 9 -21.26 -22.86 -11.76
N GLU A 10 -22.27 -23.55 -12.25
CA GLU A 10 -22.46 -25.00 -12.03
C GLU A 10 -21.38 -25.85 -12.69
N ARG A 11 -20.90 -25.45 -13.87
CA ARG A 11 -19.80 -26.11 -14.56
C ARG A 11 -18.49 -25.77 -13.85
N CYS A 12 -18.27 -24.49 -13.51
CA CYS A 12 -17.08 -24.04 -12.83
C CYS A 12 -16.88 -24.73 -11.47
N ALA A 13 -17.97 -24.99 -10.73
CA ALA A 13 -17.92 -25.67 -9.44
C ALA A 13 -17.40 -27.12 -9.51
N LYS A 14 -17.38 -27.73 -10.72
CA LYS A 14 -16.86 -29.09 -10.96
C LYS A 14 -15.45 -29.11 -11.54
N GLN A 15 -14.89 -27.93 -11.87
CA GLN A 15 -13.56 -27.83 -12.46
C GLN A 15 -12.48 -27.77 -11.37
N TYR A 16 -11.29 -28.24 -11.74
CA TYR A 16 -10.10 -28.08 -10.89
C TYR A 16 -9.49 -26.71 -11.06
N PRO A 17 -8.78 -26.18 -10.03
CA PRO A 17 -8.17 -24.84 -10.10
C PRO A 17 -7.26 -24.60 -11.31
N HIS A 18 -6.55 -25.62 -11.79
CA HIS A 18 -5.67 -25.53 -12.95
C HIS A 18 -6.41 -25.38 -14.29
N GLU A 19 -7.72 -25.69 -14.33
CA GLU A 19 -8.57 -25.51 -15.48
C GLU A 19 -9.16 -24.10 -15.60
N LEU A 20 -8.96 -23.26 -14.54
CA LEU A 20 -9.46 -21.90 -14.46
C LEU A 20 -8.38 -20.88 -14.85
N SER A 21 -8.77 -19.81 -15.52
CA SER A 21 -7.89 -18.65 -15.73
C SER A 21 -7.52 -17.98 -14.41
N GLY A 22 -6.48 -17.13 -14.43
CA GLY A 22 -6.05 -16.37 -13.24
C GLY A 22 -7.19 -15.56 -12.63
N GLY A 23 -7.90 -14.79 -13.45
CA GLY A 23 -9.04 -13.99 -13.00
C GLY A 23 -10.21 -14.84 -12.46
N MET A 24 -10.49 -16.00 -13.08
CA MET A 24 -11.51 -16.91 -12.56
C MET A 24 -11.12 -17.51 -11.22
N ARG A 25 -9.87 -17.92 -11.04
CA ARG A 25 -9.36 -18.40 -9.74
C ARG A 25 -9.50 -17.33 -8.66
N GLN A 26 -9.15 -16.08 -8.98
CA GLN A 26 -9.27 -14.97 -8.05
C GLN A 26 -10.73 -14.72 -7.66
N ARG A 27 -11.66 -14.73 -8.61
CA ARG A 27 -13.11 -14.63 -8.33
C ARG A 27 -13.62 -15.76 -7.44
N VAL A 28 -13.16 -16.99 -7.66
CA VAL A 28 -13.51 -18.14 -6.80
C VAL A 28 -12.97 -17.94 -5.40
N MET A 29 -11.73 -17.49 -5.22
CA MET A 29 -11.16 -17.20 -3.91
C MET A 29 -11.95 -16.10 -3.17
N ILE A 30 -12.34 -15.04 -3.87
CA ILE A 30 -13.20 -13.98 -3.31
C ILE A 30 -14.55 -14.57 -2.87
N ALA A 31 -15.20 -15.39 -3.72
CA ALA A 31 -16.46 -16.05 -3.39
C ALA A 31 -16.34 -16.94 -2.15
N MET A 32 -15.23 -17.66 -2.00
CA MET A 32 -14.96 -18.48 -0.81
C MET A 32 -14.82 -17.61 0.45
N ALA A 33 -14.02 -16.54 0.39
CA ALA A 33 -13.82 -15.62 1.50
C ALA A 33 -15.12 -14.95 1.95
N MET A 34 -15.98 -14.58 0.98
CA MET A 34 -17.26 -13.91 1.22
C MET A 34 -18.41 -14.85 1.60
N SER A 35 -18.24 -16.16 1.45
CA SER A 35 -19.34 -17.15 1.68
C SER A 35 -19.89 -17.12 3.10
N CYS A 36 -19.09 -16.78 4.09
CA CYS A 36 -19.48 -16.68 5.50
C CYS A 36 -19.95 -15.27 5.90
N LYS A 37 -20.12 -14.35 4.96
CA LYS A 37 -20.51 -12.93 5.22
C LYS A 37 -19.66 -12.30 6.32
N PRO A 38 -18.33 -12.19 6.14
CA PRO A 38 -17.44 -11.64 7.15
C PRO A 38 -17.69 -10.14 7.35
N SER A 39 -17.46 -9.64 8.56
CA SER A 39 -17.45 -8.20 8.85
C SER A 39 -16.19 -7.49 8.34
N VAL A 40 -15.10 -8.25 8.14
CA VAL A 40 -13.82 -7.74 7.62
C VAL A 40 -13.26 -8.74 6.61
N LEU A 41 -12.86 -8.23 5.45
CA LEU A 41 -12.12 -8.96 4.42
C LEU A 41 -10.68 -8.46 4.36
N ILE A 42 -9.71 -9.37 4.42
CA ILE A 42 -8.30 -9.06 4.19
C ILE A 42 -7.96 -9.53 2.77
N ALA A 43 -7.62 -8.58 1.91
CA ALA A 43 -7.20 -8.82 0.53
C ALA A 43 -5.69 -8.57 0.42
N ASP A 44 -4.92 -9.65 0.44
CA ASP A 44 -3.45 -9.59 0.37
C ASP A 44 -3.01 -9.79 -1.08
N GLU A 45 -2.51 -8.71 -1.69
CA GLU A 45 -2.07 -8.66 -3.09
C GLU A 45 -3.11 -9.24 -4.08
N PRO A 46 -4.38 -8.81 -4.04
CA PRO A 46 -5.48 -9.49 -4.73
C PRO A 46 -5.38 -9.42 -6.26
N THR A 47 -4.53 -8.57 -6.79
CA THR A 47 -4.36 -8.33 -8.24
C THR A 47 -3.00 -8.76 -8.77
N THR A 48 -2.14 -9.33 -7.94
CA THR A 48 -0.81 -9.81 -8.34
C THR A 48 -0.90 -10.87 -9.44
N ALA A 49 -0.09 -10.74 -10.46
CA ALA A 49 -0.03 -11.61 -11.64
C ALA A 49 -1.31 -11.62 -12.51
N LEU A 50 -2.14 -10.59 -12.41
CA LEU A 50 -3.26 -10.34 -13.32
C LEU A 50 -2.89 -9.23 -14.32
N ASP A 51 -3.45 -9.33 -15.54
CA ASP A 51 -3.36 -8.20 -16.48
C ASP A 51 -4.21 -7.01 -16.01
N VAL A 52 -3.89 -5.81 -16.51
CA VAL A 52 -4.49 -4.54 -16.06
C VAL A 52 -6.03 -4.56 -16.16
N THR A 53 -6.56 -5.18 -17.21
CA THR A 53 -8.02 -5.23 -17.42
C THR A 53 -8.70 -6.12 -16.38
N ILE A 54 -8.13 -7.28 -16.10
CA ILE A 54 -8.63 -8.18 -15.07
C ILE A 54 -8.43 -7.61 -13.68
N GLN A 55 -7.31 -6.93 -13.44
CA GLN A 55 -7.05 -6.21 -12.18
C GLN A 55 -8.19 -5.23 -11.87
N ALA A 56 -8.53 -4.33 -12.81
CA ALA A 56 -9.64 -3.40 -12.63
C ALA A 56 -10.96 -4.09 -12.30
N GLN A 57 -11.28 -5.17 -13.02
CA GLN A 57 -12.49 -5.95 -12.76
C GLN A 57 -12.53 -6.59 -11.37
N ILE A 58 -11.39 -7.04 -10.84
CA ILE A 58 -11.30 -7.62 -9.49
C ILE A 58 -11.47 -6.53 -8.43
N LEU A 59 -10.88 -5.35 -8.62
CA LEU A 59 -11.03 -4.21 -7.70
C LEU A 59 -12.48 -3.72 -7.65
N ASP A 60 -13.13 -3.57 -8.81
CA ASP A 60 -14.56 -3.24 -8.89
C ASP A 60 -15.43 -4.28 -8.19
N LEU A 61 -15.11 -5.56 -8.37
CA LEU A 61 -15.82 -6.64 -7.69
C LEU A 61 -15.71 -6.53 -6.18
N ILE A 62 -14.49 -6.30 -5.65
CA ILE A 62 -14.24 -6.14 -4.22
C ILE A 62 -15.03 -4.95 -3.67
N LYS A 63 -15.03 -3.82 -4.37
CA LYS A 63 -15.76 -2.61 -4.00
C LYS A 63 -17.27 -2.84 -3.94
N ASN A 64 -17.84 -3.45 -4.98
CA ASN A 64 -19.27 -3.76 -5.02
C ASN A 64 -19.69 -4.72 -3.89
N LEU A 65 -18.86 -5.72 -3.59
CA LEU A 65 -19.12 -6.65 -2.48
C LEU A 65 -18.99 -5.96 -1.12
N GLN A 66 -18.08 -5.01 -0.97
CA GLN A 66 -17.96 -4.19 0.24
C GLN A 66 -19.25 -3.41 0.51
N GLU A 67 -19.76 -2.73 -0.51
CA GLU A 67 -20.98 -1.93 -0.42
C GLU A 67 -22.21 -2.82 -0.11
N GLU A 68 -22.34 -3.96 -0.81
CA GLU A 68 -23.46 -4.89 -0.63
C GLU A 68 -23.48 -5.52 0.78
N MET A 69 -22.30 -5.83 1.33
CA MET A 69 -22.17 -6.55 2.59
C MET A 69 -21.88 -5.64 3.78
N HIS A 70 -21.62 -4.36 3.56
CA HIS A 70 -21.18 -3.42 4.59
C HIS A 70 -19.96 -3.92 5.38
N ALA A 71 -19.05 -4.61 4.70
CA ALA A 71 -17.83 -5.16 5.29
C ALA A 71 -16.68 -4.15 5.25
N GLY A 72 -15.82 -4.15 6.28
CA GLY A 72 -14.54 -3.47 6.22
C GLY A 72 -13.56 -4.22 5.32
N ILE A 73 -12.74 -3.51 4.54
CA ILE A 73 -11.69 -4.13 3.72
C ILE A 73 -10.33 -3.65 4.19
N ILE A 74 -9.42 -4.60 4.41
CA ILE A 74 -7.98 -4.34 4.57
C ILE A 74 -7.31 -4.80 3.28
N LEU A 75 -6.91 -3.83 2.46
CA LEU A 75 -6.22 -4.07 1.20
C LEU A 75 -4.70 -3.95 1.41
N ILE A 76 -3.97 -5.02 1.16
CA ILE A 76 -2.50 -5.04 1.19
C ILE A 76 -2.02 -5.04 -0.25
N THR A 77 -1.27 -4.02 -0.65
CA THR A 77 -0.75 -3.87 -2.01
C THR A 77 0.47 -2.95 -2.03
N HIS A 78 1.30 -3.10 -3.04
CA HIS A 78 2.40 -2.18 -3.37
C HIS A 78 2.04 -1.23 -4.52
N ASP A 79 0.84 -1.36 -5.10
CA ASP A 79 0.36 -0.52 -6.19
C ASP A 79 -0.31 0.75 -5.63
N LEU A 80 0.41 1.87 -5.73
CA LEU A 80 -0.05 3.16 -5.21
C LEU A 80 -1.25 3.72 -5.99
N GLY A 81 -1.40 3.36 -7.26
CA GLY A 81 -2.59 3.71 -8.05
C GLY A 81 -3.84 3.06 -7.49
N VAL A 82 -3.75 1.77 -7.15
CA VAL A 82 -4.83 1.04 -6.49
C VAL A 82 -5.17 1.64 -5.13
N VAL A 83 -4.14 2.00 -4.34
CA VAL A 83 -4.36 2.65 -3.04
C VAL A 83 -5.07 3.98 -3.20
N ALA A 84 -4.66 4.82 -4.16
CA ALA A 84 -5.27 6.11 -4.41
C ALA A 84 -6.76 6.02 -4.82
N GLU A 85 -7.12 4.95 -5.54
CA GLU A 85 -8.49 4.73 -6.02
C GLU A 85 -9.42 4.10 -4.96
N MET A 86 -8.88 3.19 -4.15
CA MET A 86 -9.68 2.29 -3.31
C MET A 86 -9.71 2.67 -1.83
N ALA A 87 -8.66 3.36 -1.32
CA ALA A 87 -8.48 3.49 0.11
C ALA A 87 -9.09 4.77 0.69
N ASP A 88 -9.85 4.65 1.76
CA ASP A 88 -10.24 5.79 2.61
C ASP A 88 -9.07 6.21 3.50
N ARG A 89 -8.38 5.23 4.08
CA ARG A 89 -7.23 5.41 4.96
C ARG A 89 -6.08 4.51 4.52
N VAL A 90 -4.87 5.02 4.70
CA VAL A 90 -3.64 4.33 4.31
C VAL A 90 -2.72 4.20 5.51
N ALA A 91 -2.16 3.02 5.68
CA ALA A 91 -1.05 2.77 6.59
C ALA A 91 0.18 2.38 5.75
N VAL A 92 1.22 3.19 5.81
CA VAL A 92 2.49 2.93 5.12
C VAL A 92 3.39 2.11 6.03
N LEU A 93 3.86 0.96 5.54
CA LEU A 93 4.75 0.06 6.27
C LEU A 93 6.17 0.10 5.69
N TYR A 94 7.15 0.15 6.58
CA TYR A 94 8.56 0.01 6.22
C TYR A 94 9.26 -0.94 7.20
N ALA A 95 9.97 -1.94 6.69
CA ALA A 95 10.73 -2.90 7.48
C ALA A 95 9.94 -3.51 8.66
N GLY A 96 8.64 -3.78 8.46
CA GLY A 96 7.75 -4.39 9.46
C GLY A 96 7.18 -3.43 10.50
N GLU A 97 7.35 -2.12 10.33
CA GLU A 97 6.71 -1.09 11.17
C GLU A 97 5.82 -0.17 10.35
N VAL A 98 4.72 0.25 10.97
CA VAL A 98 3.90 1.33 10.42
C VAL A 98 4.64 2.65 10.64
N VAL A 99 4.98 3.34 9.55
CA VAL A 99 5.73 4.61 9.57
C VAL A 99 4.84 5.82 9.41
N GLU A 100 3.70 5.68 8.73
CA GLU A 100 2.74 6.77 8.56
C GLU A 100 1.32 6.22 8.40
N ILE A 101 0.33 6.90 8.99
CA ILE A 101 -1.10 6.59 8.86
C ILE A 101 -1.86 7.89 8.61
N GLY A 102 -2.74 7.90 7.64
CA GLY A 102 -3.60 9.04 7.36
C GLY A 102 -4.76 8.67 6.44
N THR A 103 -5.56 9.65 6.07
CA THR A 103 -6.48 9.51 4.95
C THR A 103 -5.68 9.37 3.65
N ALA A 104 -6.27 8.80 2.60
CA ALA A 104 -5.61 8.75 1.30
C ALA A 104 -5.16 10.16 0.86
N GLU A 105 -6.01 11.17 1.05
CA GLU A 105 -5.67 12.55 0.73
C GLU A 105 -4.44 13.07 1.48
N GLN A 106 -4.36 12.84 2.80
CA GLN A 106 -3.19 13.24 3.61
C GLN A 106 -1.91 12.56 3.13
N ILE A 107 -1.95 11.26 2.88
CA ILE A 107 -0.78 10.49 2.45
C ILE A 107 -0.31 10.92 1.06
N PHE A 108 -1.22 11.14 0.10
CA PHE A 108 -0.83 11.49 -1.27
C PHE A 108 -0.49 12.98 -1.47
N LYS A 109 -1.21 13.89 -0.78
CA LYS A 109 -1.01 15.34 -0.95
C LYS A 109 -0.08 15.97 0.09
N ASN A 110 0.03 15.40 1.28
CA ASN A 110 0.81 15.94 2.40
C ASN A 110 1.61 14.87 3.16
N PRO A 111 2.38 14.00 2.46
CA PRO A 111 3.18 12.97 3.11
C PRO A 111 4.20 13.59 4.03
N ARG A 112 4.39 13.02 5.21
CA ARG A 112 5.30 13.53 6.24
C ARG A 112 6.54 12.66 6.40
N HIS A 113 6.35 11.34 6.56
CA HIS A 113 7.49 10.46 6.81
C HIS A 113 8.45 10.43 5.62
N PRO A 114 9.78 10.50 5.83
CA PRO A 114 10.77 10.49 4.76
C PRO A 114 10.61 9.34 3.76
N TYR A 115 10.27 8.14 4.24
CA TYR A 115 10.01 6.99 3.37
C TYR A 115 8.78 7.22 2.49
N THR A 116 7.66 7.69 3.04
CA THR A 116 6.43 7.97 2.28
C THR A 116 6.69 9.02 1.20
N ARG A 117 7.39 10.11 1.55
CA ARG A 117 7.78 11.16 0.61
C ARG A 117 8.66 10.61 -0.51
N SER A 118 9.64 9.78 -0.16
CA SER A 118 10.55 9.15 -1.13
C SER A 118 9.83 8.16 -2.03
N LEU A 119 8.88 7.39 -1.48
CA LEU A 119 8.08 6.42 -2.21
C LEU A 119 7.19 7.12 -3.26
N LEU A 120 6.50 8.19 -2.88
CA LEU A 120 5.66 8.96 -3.79
C LEU A 120 6.47 9.68 -4.87
N ARG A 121 7.66 10.19 -4.53
CA ARG A 121 8.57 10.84 -5.50
C ARG A 121 9.15 9.86 -6.53
N SER A 122 9.19 8.57 -6.22
CA SER A 122 9.66 7.53 -7.15
C SER A 122 8.64 7.12 -8.20
N ILE A 123 7.38 7.64 -8.10
CA ILE A 123 6.35 7.39 -9.11
C ILE A 123 6.58 8.31 -10.30
N PRO A 124 6.63 7.78 -11.55
CA PRO A 124 6.70 8.61 -12.73
C PRO A 124 5.47 9.54 -12.80
N GLN A 125 5.69 10.85 -12.85
CA GLN A 125 4.62 11.83 -13.07
C GLN A 125 4.33 11.89 -14.57
N LEU A 126 3.09 11.59 -14.97
CA LEU A 126 2.67 11.59 -16.37
C LEU A 126 2.68 13.00 -17.00
N GLU A 127 2.82 14.05 -16.17
CA GLU A 127 2.78 15.46 -16.63
C GLU A 127 4.16 16.02 -16.99
N ASP A 128 5.26 15.33 -16.64
CA ASP A 128 6.64 15.77 -16.91
C ASP A 128 7.26 15.12 -18.16
N GLU A 129 6.51 15.05 -19.28
CA GLU A 129 7.07 14.63 -20.59
C GLU A 129 8.22 15.53 -21.10
N ALA A 130 8.57 16.58 -20.36
CA ALA A 130 9.57 17.58 -20.78
C ALA A 130 10.77 17.75 -19.83
N SER A 131 10.81 17.07 -18.70
CA SER A 131 11.98 17.12 -17.81
C SER A 131 12.83 15.85 -17.99
N ASP A 132 14.08 16.06 -18.37
CA ASP A 132 15.16 15.05 -18.40
C ASP A 132 15.58 14.64 -16.95
N ASP A 133 14.70 14.86 -15.97
CA ASP A 133 14.97 14.56 -14.58
C ASP A 133 14.95 13.05 -14.36
N GLU A 134 16.09 12.51 -13.95
CA GLU A 134 16.23 11.11 -13.56
C GLU A 134 15.20 10.78 -12.48
N LEU A 135 14.49 9.66 -12.65
CA LEU A 135 13.55 9.15 -11.64
C LEU A 135 14.23 9.06 -10.27
N TYR A 136 13.59 9.62 -9.25
CA TYR A 136 14.11 9.53 -7.90
C TYR A 136 14.17 8.08 -7.44
N VAL A 137 15.37 7.63 -7.09
CA VAL A 137 15.61 6.27 -6.58
C VAL A 137 15.95 6.33 -5.10
N ILE A 138 15.18 5.63 -4.28
CA ILE A 138 15.47 5.50 -2.85
C ILE A 138 16.77 4.70 -2.68
N LYS A 139 17.87 5.37 -2.31
CA LYS A 139 19.19 4.76 -2.15
C LYS A 139 19.21 3.71 -1.04
N GLY A 140 20.10 2.73 -1.17
CA GLY A 140 20.31 1.66 -0.20
C GLY A 140 19.29 0.52 -0.29
N MET A 141 19.48 -0.50 0.54
CA MET A 141 18.61 -1.68 0.59
C MET A 141 17.68 -1.62 1.80
N VAL A 142 16.49 -2.21 1.66
CA VAL A 142 15.60 -2.42 2.82
C VAL A 142 16.30 -3.41 3.77
N PRO A 143 16.50 -3.06 5.05
CA PRO A 143 17.19 -3.93 5.98
C PRO A 143 16.40 -5.22 6.22
N SER A 144 17.12 -6.33 6.42
CA SER A 144 16.48 -7.59 6.78
C SER A 144 15.90 -7.51 8.18
N ILE A 145 14.61 -7.78 8.33
CA ILE A 145 13.90 -7.76 9.63
C ILE A 145 14.56 -8.69 10.65
N LYS A 146 15.25 -9.76 10.20
CA LYS A 146 15.95 -10.71 11.08
C LYS A 146 17.15 -10.11 11.81
N ASN A 147 17.81 -9.12 11.21
CA ASN A 147 19.05 -8.52 11.70
C ASN A 147 18.83 -7.05 12.16
N LEU A 148 17.60 -6.59 12.16
CA LEU A 148 17.28 -5.22 12.54
C LEU A 148 17.33 -5.09 14.07
N GLU A 149 18.09 -4.12 14.54
CA GLU A 149 17.97 -3.67 15.91
C GLU A 149 16.55 -3.14 16.14
N ARG A 150 15.94 -3.52 17.27
CA ARG A 150 14.57 -3.09 17.59
C ARG A 150 14.49 -1.66 18.13
N LYS A 151 15.62 -0.95 18.16
CA LYS A 151 15.74 0.42 18.64
C LYS A 151 16.07 1.36 17.50
N GLY A 152 15.62 2.59 17.60
CA GLY A 152 15.90 3.63 16.64
C GLY A 152 15.00 3.65 15.40
N CYS A 153 15.15 4.71 14.64
CA CYS A 153 14.41 4.90 13.38
C CYS A 153 14.91 3.93 12.30
N ARG A 154 14.07 3.02 11.85
CA ARG A 154 14.44 2.01 10.84
C ARG A 154 14.81 2.58 9.47
N PHE A 155 14.47 3.84 9.21
CA PHE A 155 14.78 4.51 7.95
C PHE A 155 16.05 5.38 8.03
N ALA A 156 16.64 5.57 9.23
CA ALA A 156 17.79 6.45 9.45
C ALA A 156 18.98 6.16 8.53
N ASP A 157 19.35 4.90 8.35
CA ASP A 157 20.47 4.48 7.48
C ASP A 157 20.30 4.86 6.01
N ARG A 158 19.07 5.16 5.60
CA ARG A 158 18.75 5.55 4.21
C ARG A 158 18.65 7.05 4.00
N ILE A 159 18.76 7.83 5.07
CA ILE A 159 18.76 9.28 5.09
C ILE A 159 19.93 9.80 5.95
N PRO A 160 21.19 9.41 5.65
CA PRO A 160 22.35 9.72 6.50
C PRO A 160 22.69 11.20 6.58
N TRP A 161 22.07 12.03 5.73
CA TRP A 161 22.22 13.50 5.78
C TRP A 161 21.28 14.16 6.80
N VAL A 162 20.29 13.45 7.31
CA VAL A 162 19.47 13.94 8.43
C VAL A 162 20.21 13.72 9.73
N SER A 163 20.25 14.75 10.58
CA SER A 163 20.98 14.70 11.85
C SER A 163 20.52 13.53 12.71
N GLU A 164 21.47 12.85 13.35
CA GLU A 164 21.17 11.77 14.29
C GLU A 164 20.24 12.23 15.42
N HIS A 165 20.36 13.48 15.86
CA HIS A 165 19.51 14.08 16.90
C HIS A 165 18.05 14.29 16.45
N SER A 166 17.76 14.26 15.16
CA SER A 166 16.39 14.36 14.63
C SER A 166 15.64 13.04 14.73
N HIS A 167 16.35 11.93 14.97
CA HIS A 167 15.78 10.61 15.14
C HIS A 167 15.52 10.31 16.61
N GLU A 168 14.40 9.64 16.88
CA GLU A 168 14.09 9.14 18.22
C GLU A 168 14.79 7.80 18.48
N GLU A 169 15.28 7.60 19.70
CA GLU A 169 15.81 6.30 20.14
C GLU A 169 14.72 5.23 20.18
N GLU A 170 13.52 5.62 20.59
CA GLU A 170 12.32 4.76 20.60
C GLU A 170 11.21 5.44 19.78
N PRO A 171 11.21 5.28 18.45
CA PRO A 171 10.30 5.99 17.58
C PRO A 171 8.83 5.65 17.86
N MET A 172 8.04 6.67 18.16
CA MET A 172 6.60 6.55 18.38
C MET A 172 5.81 7.16 17.22
N LEU A 173 4.52 6.82 17.13
CA LEU A 173 3.58 7.48 16.23
C LEU A 173 3.13 8.78 16.88
N HIS A 174 3.39 9.91 16.22
CA HIS A 174 2.97 11.26 16.62
C HIS A 174 1.82 11.71 15.74
N GLU A 175 0.77 12.23 16.33
CA GLU A 175 -0.32 12.86 15.58
C GLU A 175 0.12 14.26 15.14
N VAL A 176 0.23 14.47 13.82
CA VAL A 176 0.67 15.75 13.21
C VAL A 176 -0.50 16.58 12.72
N GLU A 177 -1.60 15.95 12.39
CA GLU A 177 -2.91 16.50 12.05
C GLU A 177 -3.96 15.51 12.52
N GLU A 178 -5.23 15.90 12.58
CA GLU A 178 -6.31 15.02 12.98
C GLU A 178 -6.32 13.70 12.19
N GLY A 179 -6.08 12.59 12.88
CA GLY A 179 -6.00 11.25 12.29
C GLY A 179 -4.79 10.97 11.39
N HIS A 180 -3.83 11.92 11.28
CA HIS A 180 -2.58 11.76 10.55
C HIS A 180 -1.42 11.53 11.52
N LEU A 181 -0.91 10.31 11.52
CA LEU A 181 0.10 9.82 12.45
C LEU A 181 1.41 9.53 11.71
N VAL A 182 2.52 9.97 12.27
CA VAL A 182 3.86 9.80 11.69
C VAL A 182 4.82 9.24 12.73
N ARG A 183 5.55 8.20 12.38
CA ARG A 183 6.54 7.60 13.27
C ARG A 183 7.85 8.33 13.21
N CYS A 184 8.46 8.56 14.37
CA CYS A 184 9.70 9.32 14.55
C CYS A 184 9.54 10.82 14.22
N THR A 185 10.43 11.63 14.77
CA THR A 185 10.43 13.10 14.59
C THR A 185 11.29 13.56 13.42
N CYS A 186 12.06 12.67 12.79
CA CYS A 186 12.97 12.98 11.69
C CYS A 186 12.31 13.65 10.47
N TYR A 187 10.98 13.51 10.33
CA TYR A 187 10.24 14.17 9.26
C TYR A 187 10.30 15.70 9.31
N LYS A 188 10.60 16.29 10.49
CA LYS A 188 10.66 17.74 10.68
C LYS A 188 11.88 18.37 9.99
N ASP A 189 12.97 17.62 9.95
CA ASP A 189 14.27 18.07 9.44
C ASP A 189 14.62 17.41 8.10
N PHE A 190 13.72 16.56 7.58
CA PHE A 190 13.97 15.86 6.34
C PHE A 190 13.74 16.76 5.14
N VAL A 191 14.77 16.93 4.35
CA VAL A 191 14.76 17.44 2.97
C VAL A 191 15.39 16.38 2.07
N PHE A 192 15.10 16.38 0.77
CA PHE A 192 15.78 15.47 -0.13
C PHE A 192 17.25 15.89 -0.31
N GLU A 193 18.12 14.90 -0.54
CA GLU A 193 19.54 15.15 -0.76
C GLU A 193 19.74 16.14 -1.92
N GLY A 194 20.44 17.25 -1.65
CA GLY A 194 20.70 18.31 -2.64
C GLY A 194 19.61 19.40 -2.75
N GLU A 195 18.54 19.32 -1.96
CA GLU A 195 17.56 20.41 -1.82
C GLU A 195 17.90 21.22 -0.56
N ASP A 196 17.74 22.56 -0.64
CA ASP A 196 17.88 23.46 0.50
C ASP A 196 16.62 23.35 1.40
N ALA A 197 16.82 23.47 2.72
CA ALA A 197 15.78 23.36 3.73
C ALA A 197 14.89 24.62 3.78
#